data_c7036e0304da747b9374eada804f764d
#
_entry.id   c7036e0304da747b9374eada804f764d
#
_cell.length_a   1.000
_cell.length_b   1.000
_cell.length_c   1.000
_cell.angle_alpha   90.00
_cell.angle_beta   90.00
_cell.angle_gamma   90.00
#
_symmetry.space_group_name_H-M   'P 1'
#
loop_
_entity.id
_entity.type
_entity.pdbx_description
1 polymer ?
#
loop_
_entity_poly.entity_id
_entity_poly.type
_entity_poly.pdbx_seq_one_letter_code
_entity_poly.pdbx_strand_id
1 'polypeptide(L)'
;MNRFCLIILLLVGSMGAFAIEKSQTVVYINGAKYYLHTVQAGETLYALSKSYQVGESVIVEHNPSAAKGLKTDENIKIPCVTEAVEVVSEKKLKRTFDTHTIAKGETLYGISRRYSIPIRTILEDNPDIDPTHLQLSGTILIRKKQIGSESKEEAQAQWAQYRDQLNSVAPAGDSYHIVQPGETFYSIARRFSLTEATLSEMNNGLQPADLKAESIIKISSQTQLLAATKAADSAALAASVAEETAKKITFRALSKESILHISLLLPLTINDLSNNNYLEFYQGFLLGLDSVKLQGGYSMNLTLFNTEHDLNKVKELINSPEFQQSDLIVGPIYEDVLAPIIEFAEKRAIPVVSPLANMAATNSEVLFQLAPNPETKYEKLADLIDPTKHITLIYTTSTDEEFEQEILALLKGKEYSQFNYNSDHPAVTPHKVGSLSSLITGDQDQTVIILADNEIDVERVLATLASTQTNLSSRGRTLSQLTVLGNAHWNRYNNLDRAVFFKNNIVFSSMYHAKRNVKVVRDFDQKYIHAFQSLPTLYSYRGYDTAAIFCTAMYDDIATNMEDTEYTPLQTVYLFKQTKGQKSHINQNWNRVNYNNEFTIVTE
;
A
#
# COMPACT_ATOMS: atom_id res chain seq x y z
N MET A 1 25.37 9.40 -90.27
CA MET A 1 25.84 8.28 -89.50
C MET A 1 26.07 8.78 -88.07
N ASN A 2 25.12 8.45 -87.19
CA ASN A 2 24.96 9.04 -85.88
C ASN A 2 25.74 8.21 -84.83
N ARG A 3 26.54 8.90 -84.01
CA ARG A 3 27.08 8.35 -82.78
C ARG A 3 26.28 8.88 -81.58
N PHE A 4 25.48 8.04 -80.99
CA PHE A 4 24.85 8.28 -79.69
C PHE A 4 25.87 8.02 -78.58
N CYS A 5 26.22 9.09 -77.83
CA CYS A 5 26.94 8.97 -76.57
C CYS A 5 25.93 8.80 -75.44
N LEU A 6 25.93 7.63 -74.78
CA LEU A 6 25.15 7.35 -73.58
C LEU A 6 25.92 7.88 -72.36
N ILE A 7 25.49 8.96 -71.76
CA ILE A 7 26.02 9.44 -70.47
C ILE A 7 25.27 8.76 -69.36
N ILE A 8 25.92 7.79 -68.67
CA ILE A 8 25.43 7.21 -67.44
C ILE A 8 25.80 8.16 -66.30
N LEU A 9 24.80 8.84 -65.77
CA LEU A 9 24.93 9.67 -64.57
C LEU A 9 24.94 8.76 -63.35
N LEU A 10 26.12 8.48 -62.75
CA LEU A 10 26.26 7.82 -61.47
C LEU A 10 25.86 8.80 -60.36
N LEU A 11 24.64 8.66 -59.87
CA LEU A 11 24.20 9.28 -58.60
C LEU A 11 24.90 8.54 -57.46
N VAL A 12 26.06 9.04 -57.04
CA VAL A 12 26.63 8.69 -55.75
C VAL A 12 25.84 9.41 -54.67
N GLY A 13 24.82 8.74 -54.14
CA GLY A 13 24.18 9.17 -52.93
C GLY A 13 25.19 9.24 -51.77
N SER A 14 25.56 10.45 -51.39
CA SER A 14 26.34 10.65 -50.15
C SER A 14 25.48 10.17 -48.99
N MET A 15 25.69 8.98 -48.49
CA MET A 15 25.31 8.57 -47.16
C MET A 15 26.06 9.49 -46.20
N GLY A 16 25.45 10.59 -45.81
CA GLY A 16 25.91 11.41 -44.69
C GLY A 16 25.95 10.49 -43.47
N ALA A 17 27.12 10.21 -42.97
CA ALA A 17 27.29 9.61 -41.66
C ALA A 17 26.75 10.65 -40.65
N PHE A 18 25.50 10.51 -40.24
CA PHE A 18 24.99 11.24 -39.10
C PHE A 18 25.81 10.80 -37.89
N ALA A 19 26.62 11.72 -37.34
CA ALA A 19 27.29 11.47 -36.08
C ALA A 19 26.21 11.32 -35.00
N ILE A 20 26.09 10.13 -34.42
CA ILE A 20 25.19 9.91 -33.30
C ILE A 20 25.66 10.74 -32.13
N GLU A 21 24.83 11.63 -31.62
CA GLU A 21 25.09 12.37 -30.42
C GLU A 21 24.88 11.46 -29.20
N LYS A 22 25.90 11.36 -28.33
CA LYS A 22 25.78 10.55 -27.10
C LYS A 22 24.66 11.10 -26.25
N SER A 23 23.78 10.23 -25.76
CA SER A 23 22.75 10.60 -24.80
C SER A 23 23.39 11.19 -23.54
N GLN A 24 22.82 12.27 -23.04
CA GLN A 24 23.21 12.87 -21.76
C GLN A 24 22.40 12.27 -20.60
N THR A 25 21.38 11.46 -20.90
CA THR A 25 20.59 10.79 -19.86
C THR A 25 21.34 9.58 -19.34
N VAL A 26 21.58 9.54 -18.04
CA VAL A 26 22.24 8.44 -17.34
C VAL A 26 21.28 7.83 -16.35
N VAL A 27 21.25 6.49 -16.31
CA VAL A 27 20.43 5.72 -15.37
C VAL A 27 21.30 4.72 -14.61
N TYR A 28 20.87 4.40 -13.38
CA TYR A 28 21.51 3.37 -12.56
C TYR A 28 20.55 2.20 -12.39
N ILE A 29 21.00 1.01 -12.74
CA ILE A 29 20.22 -0.22 -12.63
C ILE A 29 21.08 -1.24 -11.89
N ASN A 30 20.62 -1.70 -10.73
CA ASN A 30 21.35 -2.62 -9.86
C ASN A 30 22.79 -2.15 -9.53
N GLY A 31 22.97 -0.85 -9.31
CA GLY A 31 24.28 -0.25 -9.04
C GLY A 31 25.20 -0.08 -10.24
N ALA A 32 24.79 -0.50 -11.43
CA ALA A 32 25.53 -0.31 -12.67
C ALA A 32 25.00 0.93 -13.43
N LYS A 33 25.92 1.72 -13.97
CA LYS A 33 25.66 2.97 -14.67
C LYS A 33 25.52 2.74 -16.17
N TYR A 34 24.46 3.32 -16.77
CA TYR A 34 24.18 3.23 -18.20
C TYR A 34 23.83 4.59 -18.79
N TYR A 35 24.29 4.86 -20.01
CA TYR A 35 23.64 5.84 -20.87
C TYR A 35 22.33 5.29 -21.37
N LEU A 36 21.27 6.08 -21.32
CA LEU A 36 19.99 5.77 -21.92
C LEU A 36 19.90 6.48 -23.28
N HIS A 37 19.98 5.70 -24.36
CA HIS A 37 19.90 6.21 -25.72
C HIS A 37 18.55 5.87 -26.35
N THR A 38 17.80 6.89 -26.78
CA THR A 38 16.57 6.70 -27.56
C THR A 38 16.95 6.60 -29.04
N VAL A 39 16.72 5.44 -29.64
CA VAL A 39 17.11 5.14 -31.03
C VAL A 39 16.40 6.06 -32.01
N GLN A 40 17.17 6.75 -32.82
CA GLN A 40 16.63 7.58 -33.91
C GLN A 40 16.50 6.80 -35.22
N ALA A 41 15.64 7.28 -36.12
CA ALA A 41 15.44 6.63 -37.42
C ALA A 41 16.75 6.53 -38.22
N GLY A 42 17.13 5.33 -38.60
CA GLY A 42 18.36 5.05 -39.38
C GLY A 42 19.61 4.77 -38.56
N GLU A 43 19.54 4.81 -37.21
CA GLU A 43 20.66 4.39 -36.38
C GLU A 43 20.83 2.88 -36.38
N THR A 44 22.07 2.45 -36.27
CA THR A 44 22.44 1.03 -36.26
C THR A 44 23.23 0.68 -34.99
N LEU A 45 23.18 -0.58 -34.59
CA LEU A 45 23.93 -1.07 -33.44
C LEU A 45 25.44 -0.78 -33.59
N TYR A 46 25.97 -0.91 -34.82
CA TYR A 46 27.36 -0.58 -35.13
C TYR A 46 27.64 0.94 -34.89
N ALA A 47 26.75 1.81 -35.33
CA ALA A 47 26.91 3.25 -35.15
C ALA A 47 26.86 3.64 -33.66
N LEU A 48 25.95 3.04 -32.88
CA LEU A 48 25.92 3.20 -31.41
C LEU A 48 27.19 2.68 -30.75
N SER A 49 27.65 1.49 -31.11
CA SER A 49 28.89 0.91 -30.60
C SER A 49 30.09 1.84 -30.82
N LYS A 50 30.20 2.44 -31.98
CA LYS A 50 31.27 3.43 -32.30
C LYS A 50 31.11 4.75 -31.53
N SER A 51 29.90 5.28 -31.46
CA SER A 51 29.65 6.55 -30.76
C SER A 51 29.94 6.41 -29.25
N TYR A 52 29.48 5.32 -28.62
CA TYR A 52 29.67 5.13 -27.18
C TYR A 52 30.96 4.42 -26.79
N GLN A 53 31.74 3.93 -27.77
CA GLN A 53 32.99 3.17 -27.57
C GLN A 53 32.75 1.87 -26.75
N VAL A 54 31.60 1.26 -26.93
CA VAL A 54 31.19 0.00 -26.29
C VAL A 54 30.97 -1.06 -27.36
N GLY A 55 31.49 -2.28 -27.16
CA GLY A 55 31.34 -3.37 -28.14
C GLY A 55 29.86 -3.71 -28.41
N GLU A 56 29.51 -4.01 -29.66
CA GLU A 56 28.14 -4.40 -30.05
C GLU A 56 27.63 -5.59 -29.22
N SER A 57 28.46 -6.57 -28.94
CA SER A 57 28.14 -7.73 -28.10
C SER A 57 27.76 -7.32 -26.68
N VAL A 58 28.45 -6.32 -26.11
CA VAL A 58 28.16 -5.80 -24.76
C VAL A 58 26.84 -5.04 -24.75
N ILE A 59 26.55 -4.24 -25.80
CA ILE A 59 25.25 -3.57 -25.92
C ILE A 59 24.12 -4.58 -26.01
N VAL A 60 24.29 -5.64 -26.81
CA VAL A 60 23.30 -6.73 -26.95
C VAL A 60 23.11 -7.52 -25.66
N GLU A 61 24.18 -7.80 -24.92
CA GLU A 61 24.11 -8.49 -23.62
C GLU A 61 23.19 -7.76 -22.65
N HIS A 62 23.27 -6.42 -22.63
CA HIS A 62 22.42 -5.58 -21.78
C HIS A 62 21.06 -5.26 -22.39
N ASN A 63 20.86 -5.51 -23.70
CA ASN A 63 19.61 -5.26 -24.44
C ASN A 63 19.32 -6.42 -25.41
N PRO A 64 18.79 -7.54 -24.95
CA PRO A 64 18.58 -8.72 -25.81
C PRO A 64 17.69 -8.48 -27.04
N SER A 65 16.78 -7.50 -26.99
CA SER A 65 15.96 -7.06 -28.12
C SER A 65 16.80 -6.54 -29.29
N ALA A 66 17.90 -5.85 -29.00
CA ALA A 66 18.80 -5.25 -29.99
C ALA A 66 19.48 -6.27 -30.92
N ALA A 67 19.57 -7.54 -30.51
CA ALA A 67 20.06 -8.62 -31.37
C ALA A 67 19.21 -8.84 -32.62
N LYS A 68 17.93 -8.46 -32.61
CA LYS A 68 16.99 -8.58 -33.74
C LYS A 68 16.88 -7.28 -34.57
N GLY A 69 17.71 -6.29 -34.26
CA GLY A 69 17.70 -4.95 -34.84
C GLY A 69 17.11 -3.90 -33.91
N LEU A 70 17.55 -2.66 -34.09
CA LEU A 70 17.06 -1.51 -33.32
C LEU A 70 15.73 -1.01 -33.88
N LYS A 71 14.80 -0.60 -33.02
CA LYS A 71 13.54 0.02 -33.41
C LYS A 71 13.60 1.52 -33.08
N THR A 72 13.11 2.35 -33.97
CA THR A 72 12.97 3.79 -33.74
C THR A 72 12.15 4.03 -32.46
N ASP A 73 12.54 5.01 -31.67
CA ASP A 73 11.95 5.39 -30.36
C ASP A 73 12.13 4.33 -29.23
N GLU A 74 12.86 3.24 -29.49
CA GLU A 74 13.25 2.29 -28.44
C GLU A 74 14.38 2.88 -27.58
N ASN A 75 14.28 2.71 -26.27
CA ASN A 75 15.36 3.08 -25.35
C ASN A 75 16.37 1.92 -25.18
N ILE A 76 17.63 2.20 -25.48
CA ILE A 76 18.76 1.26 -25.36
C ILE A 76 19.66 1.71 -24.23
N LYS A 77 19.94 0.82 -23.28
CA LYS A 77 20.90 1.05 -22.20
C LYS A 77 22.30 0.64 -22.62
N ILE A 78 23.21 1.59 -22.59
CA ILE A 78 24.60 1.40 -23.01
C ILE A 78 25.50 1.54 -21.78
N PRO A 79 26.29 0.52 -21.38
CA PRO A 79 27.14 0.59 -20.21
C PRO A 79 28.11 1.76 -20.29
N CYS A 80 28.23 2.56 -19.21
CA CYS A 80 29.23 3.60 -19.11
C CYS A 80 30.60 2.96 -18.83
N VAL A 81 31.47 2.92 -19.82
CA VAL A 81 32.88 2.56 -19.61
C VAL A 81 33.59 3.78 -19.05
N THR A 82 34.17 3.65 -17.85
CA THR A 82 34.81 4.78 -17.14
C THR A 82 36.07 5.20 -17.91
N GLU A 83 36.02 6.33 -18.63
CA GLU A 83 37.23 6.99 -19.10
C GLU A 83 37.91 7.72 -17.94
N ALA A 84 39.25 7.75 -17.93
CA ALA A 84 40.04 8.42 -16.91
C ALA A 84 39.63 9.89 -16.80
N VAL A 85 39.20 10.32 -15.62
CA VAL A 85 38.77 11.68 -15.32
C VAL A 85 39.94 12.64 -15.54
N GLU A 86 39.78 13.62 -16.42
CA GLU A 86 40.69 14.78 -16.51
C GLU A 86 40.75 15.48 -15.15
N VAL A 87 41.91 15.56 -14.54
CA VAL A 87 42.12 16.20 -13.24
C VAL A 87 41.91 17.71 -13.38
N VAL A 88 40.69 18.17 -13.16
CA VAL A 88 40.33 19.59 -13.14
C VAL A 88 40.94 20.21 -11.88
N SER A 89 41.68 21.32 -12.03
CA SER A 89 42.34 21.98 -10.88
C SER A 89 41.31 22.38 -9.82
N GLU A 90 41.64 22.15 -8.54
CA GLU A 90 40.78 22.44 -7.38
C GLU A 90 40.26 23.88 -7.33
N LYS A 91 41.05 24.84 -7.84
CA LYS A 91 40.69 26.26 -7.93
C LYS A 91 39.58 26.52 -8.96
N LYS A 92 39.53 25.75 -10.06
CA LYS A 92 38.47 25.81 -11.09
C LYS A 92 37.18 25.16 -10.59
N LEU A 93 37.28 24.04 -9.86
CA LEU A 93 36.16 23.39 -9.22
C LEU A 93 35.44 24.29 -8.22
N LYS A 94 36.16 24.90 -7.27
CA LYS A 94 35.59 25.83 -6.25
C LYS A 94 34.94 27.09 -6.86
N ARG A 95 35.37 27.50 -8.04
CA ARG A 95 34.79 28.66 -8.74
C ARG A 95 33.48 28.30 -9.45
N THR A 96 33.34 27.07 -9.95
CA THR A 96 32.22 26.63 -10.76
C THR A 96 31.12 25.96 -9.91
N PHE A 97 31.51 25.26 -8.85
CA PHE A 97 30.60 24.45 -8.03
C PHE A 97 30.62 24.89 -6.56
N ASP A 98 29.46 24.75 -5.91
CA ASP A 98 29.37 24.60 -4.47
C ASP A 98 29.37 23.10 -4.13
N THR A 99 29.70 22.77 -2.90
CA THR A 99 29.66 21.40 -2.40
C THR A 99 28.52 21.24 -1.39
N HIS A 100 27.69 20.23 -1.60
CA HIS A 100 26.67 19.82 -0.65
C HIS A 100 27.05 18.47 -0.03
N THR A 101 27.09 18.41 1.30
CA THR A 101 27.30 17.13 2.01
C THR A 101 25.97 16.50 2.30
N ILE A 102 25.77 15.26 1.85
CA ILE A 102 24.52 14.52 1.99
C ILE A 102 24.24 14.25 3.47
N ALA A 103 23.15 14.78 3.99
CA ALA A 103 22.67 14.53 5.34
C ALA A 103 21.80 13.27 5.39
N LYS A 104 21.63 12.72 6.61
CA LYS A 104 20.73 11.56 6.79
C LYS A 104 19.31 11.88 6.30
N GLY A 105 18.83 11.08 5.37
CA GLY A 105 17.47 11.17 4.86
C GLY A 105 17.25 12.20 3.76
N GLU A 106 18.28 12.79 3.18
CA GLU A 106 18.17 13.59 1.96
C GLU A 106 18.03 12.67 0.74
N THR A 107 17.22 13.11 -0.23
CA THR A 107 17.04 12.47 -1.55
C THR A 107 17.63 13.40 -2.62
N LEU A 108 17.99 12.84 -3.79
CA LEU A 108 18.47 13.67 -4.90
C LEU A 108 17.42 14.69 -5.33
N TYR A 109 16.15 14.33 -5.35
CA TYR A 109 15.05 15.24 -5.60
C TYR A 109 14.98 16.36 -4.53
N GLY A 110 15.08 16.02 -3.24
CA GLY A 110 15.12 17.00 -2.16
C GLY A 110 16.27 18.00 -2.29
N ILE A 111 17.46 17.53 -2.71
CA ILE A 111 18.62 18.38 -2.97
C ILE A 111 18.39 19.26 -4.20
N SER A 112 17.86 18.72 -5.31
CA SER A 112 17.45 19.49 -6.49
C SER A 112 16.48 20.62 -6.10
N ARG A 113 15.47 20.31 -5.29
CA ARG A 113 14.49 21.28 -4.79
C ARG A 113 15.12 22.37 -3.91
N ARG A 114 16.04 21.98 -3.03
CA ARG A 114 16.74 22.91 -2.11
C ARG A 114 17.52 23.98 -2.85
N TYR A 115 18.17 23.60 -3.96
CA TYR A 115 18.95 24.50 -4.78
C TYR A 115 18.18 25.04 -6.00
N SER A 116 16.96 24.56 -6.25
CA SER A 116 16.15 24.86 -7.45
C SER A 116 16.99 24.67 -8.72
N ILE A 117 17.63 23.50 -8.84
CA ILE A 117 18.51 23.12 -9.95
C ILE A 117 18.02 21.80 -10.56
N PRO A 118 18.01 21.67 -11.91
CA PRO A 118 17.56 20.44 -12.56
C PRO A 118 18.34 19.21 -12.08
N ILE A 119 17.61 18.13 -11.75
CA ILE A 119 18.21 16.85 -11.35
C ILE A 119 19.22 16.38 -12.39
N ARG A 120 18.89 16.53 -13.68
CA ARG A 120 19.77 16.22 -14.79
C ARG A 120 21.12 16.94 -14.66
N THR A 121 21.13 18.22 -14.31
CA THR A 121 22.37 18.99 -14.11
C THR A 121 23.17 18.44 -12.95
N ILE A 122 22.52 18.04 -11.84
CA ILE A 122 23.22 17.43 -10.71
C ILE A 122 23.85 16.10 -11.13
N LEU A 123 23.16 15.25 -11.89
CA LEU A 123 23.68 13.97 -12.36
C LEU A 123 24.82 14.14 -13.38
N GLU A 124 24.75 15.14 -14.25
CA GLU A 124 25.83 15.47 -15.19
C GLU A 124 27.12 15.86 -14.45
N ASP A 125 27.00 16.64 -13.38
CA ASP A 125 28.13 17.14 -12.59
C ASP A 125 28.68 16.11 -11.60
N ASN A 126 27.90 15.08 -11.28
CA ASN A 126 28.21 14.04 -10.30
C ASN A 126 28.01 12.65 -10.91
N PRO A 127 28.84 12.26 -11.87
CA PRO A 127 28.61 11.05 -12.65
C PRO A 127 28.68 9.74 -11.84
N ASP A 128 29.21 9.77 -10.64
CA ASP A 128 29.38 8.58 -9.79
C ASP A 128 28.28 8.45 -8.73
N ILE A 129 27.29 9.36 -8.72
CA ILE A 129 26.19 9.31 -7.76
C ILE A 129 25.07 8.41 -8.27
N ASP A 130 24.70 7.43 -7.46
CA ASP A 130 23.46 6.65 -7.64
C ASP A 130 22.28 7.47 -7.08
N PRO A 131 21.34 7.97 -7.91
CA PRO A 131 20.21 8.75 -7.46
C PRO A 131 19.18 7.95 -6.65
N THR A 132 19.22 6.63 -6.73
CA THR A 132 18.34 5.73 -5.95
C THR A 132 18.94 5.40 -4.59
N HIS A 133 20.25 5.60 -4.40
CA HIS A 133 20.96 5.28 -3.16
C HIS A 133 22.06 6.29 -2.83
N LEU A 134 21.70 7.41 -2.20
CA LEU A 134 22.66 8.41 -1.79
C LEU A 134 23.44 7.97 -0.53
N GLN A 135 24.77 8.03 -0.62
CA GLN A 135 25.65 7.67 0.52
C GLN A 135 25.69 8.80 1.54
N LEU A 136 25.40 8.50 2.81
CA LEU A 136 25.52 9.45 3.91
C LEU A 136 26.93 10.03 3.99
N SER A 137 27.03 11.33 4.21
CA SER A 137 28.29 12.12 4.23
C SER A 137 29.03 12.16 2.88
N GLY A 138 28.45 11.63 1.81
CA GLY A 138 28.93 11.85 0.45
C GLY A 138 28.82 13.31 0.05
N THR A 139 29.60 13.74 -0.94
CA THR A 139 29.64 15.13 -1.41
C THR A 139 29.08 15.23 -2.81
N ILE A 140 28.15 16.17 -3.01
CA ILE A 140 27.54 16.50 -4.32
C ILE A 140 28.05 17.88 -4.77
N LEU A 141 28.47 17.96 -6.01
CA LEU A 141 28.83 19.21 -6.69
C LEU A 141 27.56 19.89 -7.22
N ILE A 142 27.33 21.13 -6.84
CA ILE A 142 26.20 21.96 -7.24
C ILE A 142 26.68 23.10 -8.12
N ARG A 143 26.27 23.12 -9.39
CA ARG A 143 26.67 24.12 -10.40
C ARG A 143 26.08 25.49 -10.07
N LYS A 144 26.94 26.42 -9.58
CA LYS A 144 26.52 27.75 -9.09
C LYS A 144 25.65 28.54 -10.05
N LYS A 145 25.96 28.49 -11.36
CA LYS A 145 25.18 29.18 -12.39
C LYS A 145 23.77 28.65 -12.63
N GLN A 146 23.50 27.46 -12.15
CA GLN A 146 22.20 26.80 -12.35
C GLN A 146 21.31 26.85 -11.09
N ILE A 147 21.82 27.36 -9.97
CA ILE A 147 21.04 27.57 -8.76
C ILE A 147 19.89 28.54 -9.06
N GLY A 148 18.63 28.14 -8.74
CA GLY A 148 17.45 28.94 -9.00
C GLY A 148 16.92 28.86 -10.44
N SER A 149 17.40 27.91 -11.26
CA SER A 149 17.01 27.80 -12.68
C SER A 149 15.79 26.91 -12.92
N GLU A 150 15.23 26.25 -11.89
CA GLU A 150 14.13 25.31 -12.03
C GLU A 150 12.98 25.60 -11.07
N SER A 151 11.73 25.54 -11.56
CA SER A 151 10.52 25.62 -10.74
C SER A 151 10.22 24.29 -10.04
N LYS A 152 9.24 24.30 -9.11
CA LYS A 152 8.80 23.08 -8.40
C LYS A 152 8.15 22.09 -9.36
N GLU A 153 7.31 22.58 -10.22
CA GLU A 153 6.54 21.82 -11.19
C GLU A 153 7.46 21.14 -12.21
N GLU A 154 8.47 21.86 -12.71
CA GLU A 154 9.47 21.30 -13.61
C GLU A 154 10.30 20.20 -12.97
N ALA A 155 10.75 20.39 -11.71
CA ALA A 155 11.51 19.38 -10.98
C ALA A 155 10.67 18.09 -10.78
N GLN A 156 9.39 18.23 -10.45
CA GLN A 156 8.49 17.08 -10.28
C GLN A 156 8.27 16.33 -11.60
N ALA A 157 8.07 17.07 -12.69
CA ALA A 157 7.93 16.48 -14.01
C ALA A 157 9.19 15.73 -14.47
N GLN A 158 10.38 16.32 -14.25
CA GLN A 158 11.64 15.66 -14.58
C GLN A 158 11.89 14.42 -13.74
N TRP A 159 11.51 14.42 -12.46
CA TRP A 159 11.65 13.25 -11.59
C TRP A 159 10.75 12.11 -12.01
N ALA A 160 9.49 12.41 -12.38
CA ALA A 160 8.58 11.45 -12.96
C ALA A 160 9.10 10.89 -14.30
N GLN A 161 9.61 11.77 -15.17
CA GLN A 161 10.21 11.35 -16.44
C GLN A 161 11.44 10.44 -16.21
N TYR A 162 12.27 10.72 -15.21
CA TYR A 162 13.42 9.88 -14.86
C TYR A 162 12.96 8.47 -14.42
N ARG A 163 11.93 8.36 -13.58
CA ARG A 163 11.33 7.07 -13.22
C ARG A 163 10.81 6.33 -14.45
N ASP A 164 10.11 7.00 -15.35
CA ASP A 164 9.55 6.37 -16.56
C ASP A 164 10.66 5.87 -17.50
N GLN A 165 11.75 6.61 -17.58
CA GLN A 165 12.95 6.18 -18.30
C GLN A 165 13.60 4.94 -17.66
N LEU A 166 13.70 4.90 -16.31
CA LEU A 166 14.16 3.69 -15.60
C LEU A 166 13.26 2.49 -15.90
N ASN A 167 11.94 2.68 -15.87
CA ASN A 167 10.97 1.62 -16.16
C ASN A 167 11.06 1.12 -17.61
N SER A 168 11.35 2.00 -18.57
CA SER A 168 11.47 1.62 -19.99
C SER A 168 12.64 0.69 -20.30
N VAL A 169 13.68 0.71 -19.47
CA VAL A 169 14.91 -0.07 -19.65
C VAL A 169 15.18 -1.06 -18.52
N ALA A 170 14.28 -1.15 -17.57
CA ALA A 170 14.36 -2.12 -16.49
C ALA A 170 14.33 -3.55 -17.07
N PRO A 171 15.02 -4.52 -16.45
CA PRO A 171 14.86 -5.92 -16.78
C PRO A 171 13.38 -6.33 -16.72
N ALA A 172 12.96 -7.28 -17.57
CA ALA A 172 11.57 -7.72 -17.60
C ALA A 172 11.13 -8.22 -16.20
N GLY A 173 10.08 -7.62 -15.66
CA GLY A 173 9.59 -7.87 -14.31
C GLY A 173 10.08 -6.88 -13.24
N ASP A 174 11.05 -6.02 -13.54
CA ASP A 174 11.47 -4.94 -12.66
C ASP A 174 10.69 -3.66 -12.98
N SER A 175 10.32 -2.91 -11.96
CA SER A 175 9.75 -1.58 -12.08
C SER A 175 10.18 -0.69 -10.91
N TYR A 176 9.99 0.62 -11.05
CA TYR A 176 10.42 1.62 -10.09
C TYR A 176 9.25 2.52 -9.70
N HIS A 177 9.15 2.83 -8.43
CA HIS A 177 8.11 3.67 -7.86
C HIS A 177 8.72 4.90 -7.19
N ILE A 178 8.08 6.08 -7.36
CA ILE A 178 8.40 7.27 -6.57
C ILE A 178 7.53 7.24 -5.32
N VAL A 179 8.16 7.19 -4.14
CA VAL A 179 7.47 7.18 -2.86
C VAL A 179 6.69 8.48 -2.68
N GLN A 180 5.38 8.39 -2.53
CA GLN A 180 4.52 9.55 -2.33
C GLN A 180 4.58 10.04 -0.88
N PRO A 181 4.33 11.33 -0.62
CA PRO A 181 4.19 11.84 0.75
C PRO A 181 3.09 11.06 1.51
N GLY A 182 3.45 10.48 2.65
CA GLY A 182 2.53 9.68 3.47
C GLY A 182 2.52 8.18 3.18
N GLU A 183 3.14 7.72 2.09
CA GLU A 183 3.35 6.29 1.89
C GLU A 183 4.31 5.72 2.94
N THR A 184 4.02 4.52 3.41
CA THR A 184 4.86 3.75 4.31
C THR A 184 5.46 2.56 3.56
N PHE A 185 6.53 2.00 4.10
CA PHE A 185 7.13 0.78 3.57
C PHE A 185 6.11 -0.35 3.42
N TYR A 186 5.23 -0.47 4.42
CA TYR A 186 4.12 -1.42 4.42
C TYR A 186 3.08 -1.13 3.32
N SER A 187 2.64 0.13 3.19
CA SER A 187 1.63 0.48 2.17
C SER A 187 2.15 0.24 0.75
N ILE A 188 3.43 0.53 0.50
CA ILE A 188 4.07 0.28 -0.79
C ILE A 188 4.20 -1.23 -1.04
N ALA A 189 4.72 -1.99 -0.07
CA ALA A 189 4.84 -3.44 -0.20
C ALA A 189 3.49 -4.07 -0.53
N ARG A 190 2.45 -3.69 0.20
CA ARG A 190 1.07 -4.16 -0.03
C ARG A 190 0.53 -3.76 -1.41
N ARG A 191 0.71 -2.50 -1.82
CA ARG A 191 0.25 -1.98 -3.11
C ARG A 191 0.81 -2.78 -4.28
N PHE A 192 2.06 -3.20 -4.19
CA PHE A 192 2.75 -3.93 -5.25
C PHE A 192 2.82 -5.45 -5.00
N SER A 193 2.02 -5.97 -4.07
CA SER A 193 1.95 -7.40 -3.73
C SER A 193 3.31 -7.99 -3.34
N LEU A 194 4.11 -7.20 -2.63
CA LEU A 194 5.42 -7.58 -2.10
C LEU A 194 5.34 -7.74 -0.57
N THR A 195 6.28 -8.49 0.01
CA THR A 195 6.52 -8.43 1.45
C THR A 195 7.48 -7.27 1.77
N GLU A 196 7.45 -6.73 2.99
CA GLU A 196 8.42 -5.72 3.41
C GLU A 196 9.86 -6.24 3.33
N ALA A 197 10.09 -7.51 3.67
CA ALA A 197 11.38 -8.16 3.51
C ALA A 197 11.84 -8.16 2.05
N THR A 198 10.96 -8.53 1.14
CA THR A 198 11.22 -8.51 -0.31
C THR A 198 11.51 -7.10 -0.81
N LEU A 199 10.70 -6.11 -0.38
CA LEU A 199 10.91 -4.72 -0.74
C LEU A 199 12.25 -4.19 -0.20
N SER A 200 12.65 -4.59 1.01
CA SER A 200 13.95 -4.27 1.60
C SER A 200 15.11 -4.88 0.80
N GLU A 201 15.04 -6.18 0.51
CA GLU A 201 16.08 -6.87 -0.27
C GLU A 201 16.27 -6.27 -1.66
N MET A 202 15.17 -5.96 -2.34
CA MET A 202 15.20 -5.34 -3.67
C MET A 202 15.84 -3.94 -3.67
N ASN A 203 15.85 -3.28 -2.52
CA ASN A 203 16.35 -1.92 -2.33
C ASN A 203 17.58 -1.89 -1.41
N ASN A 204 18.49 -2.85 -1.57
CA ASN A 204 19.78 -2.92 -0.86
C ASN A 204 19.66 -2.90 0.67
N GLY A 205 18.62 -3.54 1.21
CA GLY A 205 18.39 -3.59 2.65
C GLY A 205 17.76 -2.33 3.23
N LEU A 206 17.07 -1.52 2.41
CA LEU A 206 16.36 -0.32 2.85
C LEU A 206 15.41 -0.66 4.01
N GLN A 207 15.55 0.05 5.12
CA GLN A 207 14.70 -0.15 6.29
C GLN A 207 13.48 0.76 6.26
N PRO A 208 12.34 0.37 6.86
CA PRO A 208 11.13 1.20 6.94
C PRO A 208 11.38 2.61 7.50
N ALA A 209 12.29 2.75 8.47
CA ALA A 209 12.66 4.03 9.07
C ALA A 209 13.45 4.95 8.13
N ASP A 210 14.07 4.38 7.10
CA ASP A 210 14.90 5.11 6.13
C ASP A 210 14.15 5.42 4.83
N LEU A 211 12.89 4.97 4.68
CA LEU A 211 12.03 5.32 3.54
C LEU A 211 11.73 6.82 3.55
N LYS A 212 11.93 7.47 2.41
CA LYS A 212 11.71 8.92 2.26
C LYS A 212 10.73 9.19 1.12
N ALA A 213 9.81 10.11 1.36
CA ALA A 213 8.98 10.66 0.29
C ALA A 213 9.87 11.16 -0.85
N GLU A 214 9.40 10.99 -2.08
CA GLU A 214 10.06 11.40 -3.32
C GLU A 214 11.35 10.62 -3.65
N SER A 215 11.71 9.57 -2.90
CA SER A 215 12.75 8.61 -3.32
C SER A 215 12.20 7.66 -4.39
N ILE A 216 13.09 7.17 -5.28
CA ILE A 216 12.76 6.11 -6.22
C ILE A 216 13.19 4.78 -5.61
N ILE A 217 12.26 3.86 -5.54
CA ILE A 217 12.51 2.50 -5.04
C ILE A 217 12.12 1.45 -6.09
N LYS A 218 12.77 0.31 -6.05
CA LYS A 218 12.46 -0.84 -6.88
C LYS A 218 11.31 -1.62 -6.25
N ILE A 219 10.30 -1.99 -7.05
CA ILE A 219 9.05 -2.60 -6.57
C ILE A 219 8.74 -3.99 -7.12
N SER A 220 9.46 -4.46 -8.16
CA SER A 220 9.33 -5.82 -8.68
C SER A 220 10.65 -6.33 -9.26
N SER A 221 10.82 -7.64 -9.33
CA SER A 221 12.00 -8.29 -9.90
C SER A 221 11.63 -9.56 -10.65
N GLN A 222 12.20 -9.75 -11.82
CA GLN A 222 11.99 -10.94 -12.63
C GLN A 222 12.41 -12.23 -11.89
N THR A 223 13.45 -12.16 -11.07
CA THR A 223 13.93 -13.31 -10.29
C THR A 223 12.91 -13.77 -9.27
N GLN A 224 12.13 -12.84 -8.70
CA GLN A 224 11.10 -13.13 -7.71
C GLN A 224 9.78 -13.56 -8.36
N LEU A 225 9.45 -13.02 -9.55
CA LEU A 225 8.32 -13.51 -10.33
C LEU A 225 8.53 -14.99 -10.72
N LEU A 226 9.75 -15.35 -11.12
CA LEU A 226 10.12 -16.75 -11.41
C LEU A 226 10.18 -17.63 -10.16
N ALA A 227 10.60 -17.07 -9.01
CA ALA A 227 10.58 -17.76 -7.72
C ALA A 227 9.14 -17.92 -7.20
N ALA A 228 8.30 -16.89 -7.34
CA ALA A 228 6.88 -16.96 -7.01
C ALA A 228 6.12 -17.94 -7.91
N THR A 229 6.43 -17.98 -9.23
CA THR A 229 5.82 -18.94 -10.16
C THR A 229 6.29 -20.37 -9.85
N LYS A 230 7.59 -20.57 -9.57
CA LYS A 230 8.12 -21.89 -9.15
C LYS A 230 7.62 -22.30 -7.76
N ALA A 231 7.44 -21.35 -6.84
CA ALA A 231 6.84 -21.60 -5.53
C ALA A 231 5.35 -21.93 -5.66
N ALA A 232 4.62 -21.25 -6.56
CA ALA A 232 3.23 -21.55 -6.85
C ALA A 232 3.07 -22.93 -7.53
N ASP A 233 3.93 -23.27 -8.49
CA ASP A 233 3.92 -24.58 -9.16
C ASP A 233 4.34 -25.72 -8.21
N SER A 234 5.33 -25.50 -7.34
CA SER A 234 5.70 -26.47 -6.31
C SER A 234 4.70 -26.55 -5.18
N ALA A 235 4.03 -25.43 -4.82
CA ALA A 235 2.95 -25.41 -3.86
C ALA A 235 1.68 -26.09 -4.41
N ALA A 236 1.36 -25.91 -5.70
CA ALA A 236 0.25 -26.61 -6.35
C ALA A 236 0.51 -28.13 -6.44
N LEU A 237 1.76 -28.56 -6.72
CA LEU A 237 2.15 -29.96 -6.72
C LEU A 237 2.20 -30.53 -5.29
N ALA A 238 2.71 -29.76 -4.32
CA ALA A 238 2.70 -30.11 -2.90
C ALA A 238 1.27 -30.14 -2.33
N ALA A 239 0.39 -29.21 -2.76
CA ALA A 239 -1.01 -29.19 -2.36
C ALA A 239 -1.77 -30.40 -2.89
N SER A 240 -1.53 -30.83 -4.15
CA SER A 240 -2.15 -32.03 -4.70
C SER A 240 -1.67 -33.33 -4.03
N VAL A 241 -0.44 -33.37 -3.51
CA VAL A 241 0.10 -34.51 -2.73
C VAL A 241 -0.27 -34.41 -1.25
N ALA A 242 -0.45 -33.18 -0.71
CA ALA A 242 -0.82 -32.94 0.68
C ALA A 242 -2.33 -33.09 0.92
N GLU A 243 -3.17 -32.89 -0.11
CA GLU A 243 -4.62 -33.09 -0.02
C GLU A 243 -4.98 -34.58 0.25
N GLU A 244 -4.05 -35.50 -0.03
CA GLU A 244 -4.25 -36.94 0.23
C GLU A 244 -3.85 -37.39 1.65
N THR A 245 -3.17 -36.51 2.45
CA THR A 245 -2.62 -36.91 3.79
C THR A 245 -2.72 -35.85 4.89
N ALA A 246 -3.33 -34.69 4.68
CA ALA A 246 -3.39 -33.65 5.72
C ALA A 246 -4.38 -34.03 6.83
N LYS A 247 -3.85 -34.49 7.97
CA LYS A 247 -4.60 -34.68 9.19
C LYS A 247 -5.04 -33.28 9.69
N LYS A 248 -6.33 -32.97 9.62
CA LYS A 248 -6.90 -31.69 10.11
C LYS A 248 -6.43 -31.46 11.56
N ILE A 249 -5.90 -30.26 11.83
CA ILE A 249 -5.48 -29.89 13.19
C ILE A 249 -6.72 -29.85 14.08
N THR A 250 -6.67 -30.56 15.20
CA THR A 250 -7.72 -30.53 16.20
C THR A 250 -7.21 -29.82 17.44
N PHE A 251 -7.76 -28.65 17.73
CA PHE A 251 -7.42 -27.90 18.94
C PHE A 251 -7.92 -28.62 20.18
N ARG A 252 -7.22 -28.40 21.30
CA ARG A 252 -7.58 -28.94 22.60
C ARG A 252 -8.54 -28.01 23.32
N ALA A 253 -9.77 -28.44 23.58
CA ALA A 253 -10.64 -27.75 24.53
C ALA A 253 -10.14 -27.96 25.98
N LEU A 254 -10.22 -26.91 26.77
CA LEU A 254 -9.87 -26.97 28.20
C LEU A 254 -11.08 -27.35 29.05
N SER A 255 -10.86 -28.08 30.13
CA SER A 255 -11.88 -28.26 31.17
C SER A 255 -12.03 -26.98 32.00
N LYS A 256 -13.19 -26.77 32.62
CA LYS A 256 -13.44 -25.58 33.46
C LYS A 256 -12.48 -25.41 34.63
N GLU A 257 -11.91 -26.51 35.12
CA GLU A 257 -10.93 -26.55 36.21
C GLU A 257 -9.50 -26.27 35.73
N SER A 258 -9.26 -26.31 34.42
CA SER A 258 -7.92 -26.05 33.83
C SER A 258 -7.60 -24.57 33.88
N ILE A 259 -6.30 -24.25 34.02
CA ILE A 259 -5.78 -22.89 33.89
C ILE A 259 -5.48 -22.67 32.41
N LEU A 260 -6.05 -21.61 31.79
CA LEU A 260 -5.71 -21.18 30.45
C LEU A 260 -4.45 -20.31 30.49
N HIS A 261 -3.38 -20.77 29.86
CA HIS A 261 -2.15 -20.00 29.71
C HIS A 261 -2.16 -19.20 28.39
N ILE A 262 -2.17 -17.88 28.53
CA ILE A 262 -2.27 -16.95 27.37
C ILE A 262 -0.94 -16.25 27.22
N SER A 263 -0.34 -16.35 26.04
CA SER A 263 0.81 -15.56 25.63
C SER A 263 0.35 -14.39 24.74
N LEU A 264 0.47 -13.17 25.24
CA LEU A 264 0.16 -11.95 24.52
C LEU A 264 1.44 -11.29 24.03
N LEU A 265 1.61 -11.18 22.71
CA LEU A 265 2.80 -10.65 22.03
C LEU A 265 2.51 -9.28 21.43
N LEU A 266 3.08 -8.24 22.02
CA LEU A 266 2.94 -6.86 21.55
C LEU A 266 4.31 -6.22 21.30
N PRO A 267 4.47 -5.35 20.29
CA PRO A 267 5.71 -4.61 20.03
C PRO A 267 5.74 -3.34 20.88
N LEU A 268 6.05 -3.48 22.16
CA LEU A 268 6.05 -2.37 23.12
C LEU A 268 7.40 -1.62 23.03
N THR A 269 7.35 -0.32 22.74
CA THR A 269 8.54 0.55 22.73
C THR A 269 8.43 1.60 23.81
N ILE A 270 9.46 1.72 24.64
CA ILE A 270 9.49 2.67 25.78
C ILE A 270 9.57 4.14 25.30
N ASN A 271 10.09 4.37 24.10
CA ASN A 271 10.41 5.71 23.60
C ASN A 271 9.36 6.30 22.64
N ASP A 272 8.34 5.55 22.27
CA ASP A 272 7.29 6.01 21.36
C ASP A 272 5.99 6.28 22.12
N LEU A 273 5.95 7.41 22.83
CA LEU A 273 4.74 7.91 23.48
C LEU A 273 3.62 8.28 22.50
N SER A 274 3.91 8.30 21.20
CA SER A 274 2.93 8.62 20.16
C SER A 274 2.05 7.43 19.77
N ASN A 275 2.43 6.20 20.13
CA ASN A 275 1.71 5.00 19.77
C ASN A 275 1.16 4.22 20.97
N ASN A 276 0.15 4.80 21.61
CA ASN A 276 -0.56 4.15 22.74
C ASN A 276 -1.44 2.96 22.30
N ASN A 277 -1.54 2.68 21.02
CA ASN A 277 -2.48 1.69 20.46
C ASN A 277 -2.31 0.30 21.09
N TYR A 278 -1.08 -0.14 21.30
CA TYR A 278 -0.81 -1.46 21.88
C TYR A 278 -1.10 -1.49 23.39
N LEU A 279 -0.85 -0.38 24.09
CA LEU A 279 -1.24 -0.25 25.49
C LEU A 279 -2.77 -0.25 25.65
N GLU A 280 -3.48 0.48 24.80
CA GLU A 280 -4.93 0.51 24.79
C GLU A 280 -5.54 -0.86 24.44
N PHE A 281 -4.93 -1.58 23.50
CA PHE A 281 -5.28 -2.97 23.21
C PHE A 281 -5.10 -3.86 24.45
N TYR A 282 -3.94 -3.78 25.13
CA TYR A 282 -3.66 -4.52 26.35
C TYR A 282 -4.68 -4.22 27.45
N GLN A 283 -5.00 -2.94 27.67
CA GLN A 283 -6.00 -2.50 28.66
C GLN A 283 -7.38 -3.09 28.37
N GLY A 284 -7.80 -3.04 27.10
CA GLY A 284 -9.05 -3.66 26.65
C GLY A 284 -9.04 -5.17 26.84
N PHE A 285 -7.93 -5.83 26.53
CA PHE A 285 -7.75 -7.27 26.70
C PHE A 285 -7.89 -7.69 28.18
N LEU A 286 -7.31 -6.93 29.12
CA LEU A 286 -7.48 -7.17 30.55
C LEU A 286 -8.94 -7.11 31.01
N LEU A 287 -9.72 -6.11 30.52
CA LEU A 287 -11.14 -6.02 30.83
C LEU A 287 -11.95 -7.17 30.20
N GLY A 288 -11.53 -7.65 29.04
CA GLY A 288 -12.10 -8.84 28.40
C GLY A 288 -11.87 -10.09 29.24
N LEU A 289 -10.64 -10.31 29.71
CA LEU A 289 -10.31 -11.41 30.62
C LEU A 289 -11.13 -11.37 31.90
N ASP A 290 -11.25 -10.17 32.52
CA ASP A 290 -12.07 -10.00 33.72
C ASP A 290 -13.55 -10.37 33.45
N SER A 291 -14.08 -9.97 32.30
CA SER A 291 -15.45 -10.32 31.91
C SER A 291 -15.63 -11.84 31.74
N VAL A 292 -14.70 -12.50 31.05
CA VAL A 292 -14.74 -13.96 30.84
C VAL A 292 -14.63 -14.72 32.17
N LYS A 293 -13.74 -14.27 33.04
CA LYS A 293 -13.58 -14.83 34.39
C LYS A 293 -14.85 -14.72 35.22
N LEU A 294 -15.50 -13.54 35.20
CA LEU A 294 -16.72 -13.31 35.96
C LEU A 294 -17.91 -14.11 35.44
N GLN A 295 -18.00 -14.31 34.14
CA GLN A 295 -19.11 -15.06 33.51
C GLN A 295 -18.96 -16.58 33.64
N GLY A 296 -17.76 -17.11 33.40
CA GLY A 296 -17.51 -18.53 33.33
C GLY A 296 -16.88 -19.15 34.57
N GLY A 297 -16.34 -18.34 35.48
CA GLY A 297 -15.57 -18.82 36.66
C GLY A 297 -14.21 -19.42 36.27
N TYR A 298 -13.70 -19.11 35.07
CA TYR A 298 -12.46 -19.69 34.56
C TYR A 298 -11.21 -19.14 35.21
N SER A 299 -10.17 -19.96 35.27
CA SER A 299 -8.83 -19.59 35.77
C SER A 299 -7.90 -19.31 34.59
N MET A 300 -7.30 -18.13 34.54
CA MET A 300 -6.44 -17.71 33.41
C MET A 300 -5.13 -17.11 33.92
N ASN A 301 -4.05 -17.41 33.21
CA ASN A 301 -2.72 -16.86 33.42
C ASN A 301 -2.28 -16.13 32.15
N LEU A 302 -2.09 -14.80 32.23
CA LEU A 302 -1.66 -13.96 31.13
C LEU A 302 -0.19 -13.61 31.26
N THR A 303 0.61 -13.96 30.25
CA THR A 303 2.00 -13.50 30.13
C THR A 303 2.10 -12.54 28.95
N LEU A 304 2.57 -11.31 29.24
CA LEU A 304 2.81 -10.29 28.21
C LEU A 304 4.28 -10.37 27.76
N PHE A 305 4.47 -10.58 26.45
CA PHE A 305 5.78 -10.62 25.81
C PHE A 305 5.97 -9.38 24.94
N ASN A 306 7.12 -8.71 25.11
CA ASN A 306 7.52 -7.62 24.22
C ASN A 306 8.30 -8.18 23.05
N THR A 307 7.75 -8.09 21.84
CA THR A 307 8.40 -8.56 20.60
C THR A 307 9.43 -7.57 20.06
N GLU A 308 9.38 -6.30 20.47
CA GLU A 308 10.20 -5.20 19.95
C GLU A 308 10.20 -5.10 18.42
N HIS A 309 9.26 -5.78 17.76
CA HIS A 309 9.21 -5.97 16.30
C HIS A 309 10.53 -6.57 15.76
N ASP A 310 11.14 -7.47 16.51
CA ASP A 310 12.41 -8.13 16.17
C ASP A 310 12.25 -9.64 16.11
N LEU A 311 12.62 -10.23 14.96
CA LEU A 311 12.51 -11.67 14.70
C LEU A 311 13.40 -12.51 15.64
N ASN A 312 14.59 -12.01 16.00
CA ASN A 312 15.49 -12.75 16.89
C ASN A 312 14.94 -12.73 18.31
N LYS A 313 14.37 -11.60 18.72
CA LYS A 313 13.68 -11.50 20.00
C LYS A 313 12.52 -12.48 20.09
N VAL A 314 11.70 -12.59 19.07
CA VAL A 314 10.59 -13.57 19.01
C VAL A 314 11.12 -15.00 19.11
N LYS A 315 12.23 -15.35 18.43
CA LYS A 315 12.86 -16.68 18.55
C LYS A 315 13.37 -16.97 19.97
N GLU A 316 13.88 -15.95 20.68
CA GLU A 316 14.27 -16.10 22.08
C GLU A 316 13.05 -16.33 22.98
N LEU A 317 11.97 -15.52 22.79
CA LEU A 317 10.75 -15.61 23.58
C LEU A 317 10.09 -16.99 23.47
N ILE A 318 10.04 -17.57 22.28
CA ILE A 318 9.46 -18.91 22.05
C ILE A 318 10.15 -19.98 22.90
N ASN A 319 11.44 -19.84 23.22
CA ASN A 319 12.20 -20.79 24.02
C ASN A 319 12.06 -20.56 25.54
N SER A 320 11.37 -19.50 25.97
CA SER A 320 11.15 -19.23 27.40
C SER A 320 10.19 -20.25 28.03
N PRO A 321 10.38 -20.62 29.30
CA PRO A 321 9.52 -21.57 30.00
C PRO A 321 8.05 -21.13 30.02
N GLU A 322 7.80 -19.84 30.15
CA GLU A 322 6.47 -19.24 30.18
C GLU A 322 5.76 -19.39 28.83
N PHE A 323 6.47 -19.12 27.72
CA PHE A 323 5.90 -19.27 26.36
C PHE A 323 5.63 -20.73 26.02
N GLN A 324 6.48 -21.64 26.46
CA GLN A 324 6.33 -23.09 26.23
C GLN A 324 5.05 -23.68 26.85
N GLN A 325 4.43 -22.99 27.79
CA GLN A 325 3.18 -23.39 28.43
C GLN A 325 1.93 -22.84 27.76
N SER A 326 2.08 -22.08 26.70
CA SER A 326 0.94 -21.43 26.02
C SER A 326 -0.13 -22.42 25.56
N ASP A 327 -1.38 -22.13 25.90
CA ASP A 327 -2.57 -22.78 25.34
C ASP A 327 -3.22 -21.91 24.26
N LEU A 328 -3.03 -20.58 24.34
CA LEU A 328 -3.51 -19.58 23.41
C LEU A 328 -2.41 -18.52 23.16
N ILE A 329 -2.13 -18.21 21.91
CA ILE A 329 -1.18 -17.17 21.53
C ILE A 329 -1.93 -16.04 20.85
N VAL A 330 -1.79 -14.79 21.35
CA VAL A 330 -2.38 -13.58 20.78
C VAL A 330 -1.27 -12.67 20.29
N GLY A 331 -1.26 -12.36 19.01
CA GLY A 331 -0.15 -11.71 18.31
C GLY A 331 0.80 -12.75 17.68
N PRO A 332 1.92 -12.29 17.12
CA PRO A 332 2.40 -10.91 17.08
C PRO A 332 1.55 -10.02 16.19
N ILE A 333 1.80 -8.70 16.23
CA ILE A 333 1.04 -7.76 15.42
C ILE A 333 1.55 -7.72 13.98
N TYR A 334 2.83 -7.97 13.78
CA TYR A 334 3.49 -7.89 12.47
C TYR A 334 3.74 -9.28 11.88
N GLU A 335 3.45 -9.43 10.58
CA GLU A 335 3.52 -10.71 9.87
C GLU A 335 4.96 -11.22 9.68
N ASP A 336 5.92 -10.33 9.52
CA ASP A 336 7.34 -10.64 9.30
C ASP A 336 8.01 -11.39 10.48
N VAL A 337 7.44 -11.29 11.68
CA VAL A 337 7.91 -12.01 12.87
C VAL A 337 7.00 -13.18 13.26
N LEU A 338 5.96 -13.49 12.46
CA LEU A 338 4.96 -14.51 12.77
C LEU A 338 5.44 -15.95 12.51
N ALA A 339 6.25 -16.19 11.48
CA ALA A 339 6.59 -17.53 11.01
C ALA A 339 7.10 -18.50 12.10
N PRO A 340 8.03 -18.13 13.01
CA PRO A 340 8.49 -19.03 14.08
C PRO A 340 7.39 -19.41 15.07
N ILE A 341 6.42 -18.52 15.28
CA ILE A 341 5.27 -18.76 16.18
C ILE A 341 4.30 -19.75 15.55
N ILE A 342 4.03 -19.61 14.25
CA ILE A 342 3.21 -20.57 13.51
C ILE A 342 3.83 -21.96 13.55
N GLU A 343 5.13 -22.08 13.27
CA GLU A 343 5.83 -23.37 13.34
C GLU A 343 5.74 -24.02 14.73
N PHE A 344 5.87 -23.21 15.80
CA PHE A 344 5.71 -23.68 17.17
C PHE A 344 4.27 -24.14 17.45
N ALA A 345 3.28 -23.36 17.01
CA ALA A 345 1.87 -23.57 17.27
C ALA A 345 1.32 -24.77 16.52
N GLU A 346 1.70 -24.97 15.24
CA GLU A 346 1.28 -26.14 14.44
C GLU A 346 1.74 -27.47 15.06
N LYS A 347 2.97 -27.50 15.58
CA LYS A 347 3.51 -28.70 16.26
C LYS A 347 2.74 -29.10 17.52
N ARG A 348 2.00 -28.16 18.12
CA ARG A 348 1.30 -28.34 19.40
C ARG A 348 -0.22 -28.17 19.31
N ALA A 349 -0.74 -27.88 18.11
CA ALA A 349 -2.15 -27.55 17.88
C ALA A 349 -2.63 -26.38 18.78
N ILE A 350 -1.84 -25.31 18.90
CA ILE A 350 -2.17 -24.13 19.68
C ILE A 350 -2.75 -23.06 18.75
N PRO A 351 -3.93 -22.48 19.04
CA PRO A 351 -4.47 -21.39 18.24
C PRO A 351 -3.62 -20.10 18.38
N VAL A 352 -3.36 -19.47 17.25
CA VAL A 352 -2.67 -18.18 17.14
C VAL A 352 -3.66 -17.15 16.61
N VAL A 353 -3.78 -16.02 17.28
CA VAL A 353 -4.73 -14.96 16.95
C VAL A 353 -4.01 -13.74 16.46
N SER A 354 -4.24 -13.32 15.21
CA SER A 354 -3.87 -11.99 14.71
C SER A 354 -4.97 -11.00 15.05
N PRO A 355 -4.77 -10.11 16.04
CA PRO A 355 -5.85 -9.29 16.55
C PRO A 355 -6.08 -7.99 15.77
N LEU A 356 -5.06 -7.46 15.09
CA LEU A 356 -5.10 -6.12 14.50
C LEU A 356 -4.86 -6.10 12.99
N ALA A 357 -3.98 -6.96 12.48
CA ALA A 357 -3.53 -6.95 11.10
C ALA A 357 -4.10 -8.13 10.30
N ASN A 358 -4.15 -7.96 8.98
CA ASN A 358 -4.37 -9.05 8.05
C ASN A 358 -3.01 -9.68 7.72
N MET A 359 -2.89 -11.00 7.93
CA MET A 359 -1.68 -11.80 7.66
C MET A 359 -1.82 -12.49 6.31
N ALA A 360 -1.68 -11.70 5.22
CA ALA A 360 -2.00 -12.16 3.87
C ALA A 360 -1.05 -13.23 3.32
N ALA A 361 0.22 -13.20 3.74
CA ALA A 361 1.24 -14.16 3.32
C ALA A 361 1.25 -15.45 4.14
N THR A 362 0.58 -15.47 5.31
CA THR A 362 0.57 -16.62 6.22
C THR A 362 -0.69 -17.45 6.06
N ASN A 363 -0.53 -18.70 5.68
CA ASN A 363 -1.65 -19.63 5.43
C ASN A 363 -1.51 -20.89 6.32
N SER A 364 -2.14 -20.88 7.49
CA SER A 364 -2.02 -21.93 8.49
C SER A 364 -3.33 -22.21 9.23
N GLU A 365 -3.64 -23.47 9.47
CA GLU A 365 -4.85 -23.91 10.20
C GLU A 365 -4.88 -23.43 11.67
N VAL A 366 -3.75 -23.07 12.24
CA VAL A 366 -3.70 -22.55 13.63
C VAL A 366 -3.97 -21.04 13.70
N LEU A 367 -4.00 -20.33 12.57
CA LEU A 367 -4.10 -18.87 12.52
C LEU A 367 -5.55 -18.39 12.40
N PHE A 368 -5.96 -17.56 13.36
CA PHE A 368 -7.24 -16.83 13.36
C PHE A 368 -6.98 -15.34 13.18
N GLN A 369 -7.69 -14.72 12.22
CA GLN A 369 -7.52 -13.30 11.90
C GLN A 369 -8.80 -12.54 12.21
N LEU A 370 -8.73 -11.53 13.09
CA LEU A 370 -9.87 -10.67 13.41
C LEU A 370 -10.11 -9.62 12.33
N ALA A 371 -9.06 -9.19 11.62
CA ALA A 371 -9.23 -8.33 10.45
C ALA A 371 -10.09 -9.06 9.40
N PRO A 372 -11.15 -8.43 8.87
CA PRO A 372 -12.03 -9.10 7.94
C PRO A 372 -11.39 -9.32 6.57
N ASN A 373 -11.86 -10.34 5.87
CA ASN A 373 -11.43 -10.69 4.52
C ASN A 373 -11.65 -9.50 3.57
N PRO A 374 -10.60 -8.98 2.91
CA PRO A 374 -10.74 -7.86 1.97
C PRO A 374 -11.70 -8.16 0.80
N GLU A 375 -11.79 -9.42 0.36
CA GLU A 375 -12.65 -9.83 -0.76
C GLU A 375 -14.14 -9.62 -0.47
N THR A 376 -14.57 -9.69 0.81
CA THR A 376 -15.97 -9.50 1.21
C THR A 376 -16.33 -8.06 1.57
N LYS A 377 -15.39 -7.09 1.41
CA LYS A 377 -15.50 -5.69 1.87
C LYS A 377 -16.80 -4.99 1.43
N TYR A 378 -17.26 -5.26 0.23
CA TYR A 378 -18.41 -4.55 -0.38
C TYR A 378 -19.66 -5.42 -0.54
N GLU A 379 -19.68 -6.66 -0.04
CA GLU A 379 -20.83 -7.56 -0.20
C GLU A 379 -22.12 -6.95 0.37
N LYS A 380 -22.04 -6.32 1.55
CA LYS A 380 -23.19 -5.66 2.20
C LYS A 380 -23.59 -4.32 1.55
N LEU A 381 -22.88 -3.87 0.54
CA LEU A 381 -23.16 -2.64 -0.21
C LEU A 381 -23.61 -2.91 -1.65
N ALA A 382 -23.91 -4.15 -1.98
CA ALA A 382 -24.31 -4.55 -3.33
C ALA A 382 -25.55 -3.79 -3.84
N ASP A 383 -26.48 -3.44 -2.94
CA ASP A 383 -27.68 -2.65 -3.23
C ASP A 383 -27.39 -1.20 -3.64
N LEU A 384 -26.25 -0.65 -3.26
CA LEU A 384 -25.84 0.71 -3.64
C LEU A 384 -25.29 0.79 -5.07
N ILE A 385 -24.85 -0.34 -5.60
CA ILE A 385 -24.25 -0.47 -6.93
C ILE A 385 -25.13 -1.32 -7.86
N ASP A 386 -26.41 -1.44 -7.54
CA ASP A 386 -27.41 -2.12 -8.35
C ASP A 386 -27.69 -1.35 -9.66
N PRO A 387 -27.92 -2.01 -10.80
CA PRO A 387 -28.22 -1.37 -12.08
C PRO A 387 -29.46 -0.47 -12.10
N THR A 388 -30.34 -0.58 -11.10
CA THR A 388 -31.52 0.29 -10.95
C THR A 388 -31.17 1.70 -10.44
N LYS A 389 -29.96 1.87 -9.92
CA LYS A 389 -29.46 3.15 -9.41
C LYS A 389 -28.57 3.85 -10.41
N HIS A 390 -28.59 5.17 -10.40
CA HIS A 390 -27.62 5.96 -11.14
C HIS A 390 -26.36 6.16 -10.28
N ILE A 391 -25.22 5.70 -10.76
CA ILE A 391 -23.96 5.76 -10.03
C ILE A 391 -23.10 6.89 -10.58
N THR A 392 -22.58 7.76 -9.70
CA THR A 392 -21.68 8.84 -10.08
C THR A 392 -20.42 8.84 -9.22
N LEU A 393 -19.25 8.80 -9.88
CA LEU A 393 -17.96 9.03 -9.24
C LEU A 393 -17.64 10.52 -9.22
N ILE A 394 -17.29 11.06 -8.05
CA ILE A 394 -16.85 12.45 -7.90
C ILE A 394 -15.36 12.49 -7.65
N TYR A 395 -14.64 13.11 -8.58
CA TYR A 395 -13.22 13.42 -8.50
C TYR A 395 -13.02 14.83 -7.97
N THR A 396 -12.01 15.03 -7.14
CA THR A 396 -11.63 16.32 -6.55
C THR A 396 -10.18 16.66 -6.88
N THR A 397 -9.62 17.67 -6.23
CA THR A 397 -8.21 18.04 -6.41
C THR A 397 -7.24 16.99 -5.86
N SER A 398 -7.70 16.11 -4.98
CA SER A 398 -6.96 14.96 -4.47
C SER A 398 -7.81 13.70 -4.67
N THR A 399 -7.18 12.60 -5.06
CA THR A 399 -7.86 11.32 -5.25
C THR A 399 -7.25 10.27 -4.34
N ASP A 400 -8.11 9.55 -3.62
CA ASP A 400 -7.73 8.33 -2.89
C ASP A 400 -7.58 7.19 -3.92
N GLU A 401 -6.35 6.98 -4.40
CA GLU A 401 -6.07 6.03 -5.48
C GLU A 401 -6.39 4.58 -5.08
N GLU A 402 -6.21 4.19 -3.81
CA GLU A 402 -6.55 2.84 -3.35
C GLU A 402 -8.06 2.64 -3.38
N PHE A 403 -8.81 3.59 -2.85
CA PHE A 403 -10.27 3.56 -2.87
C PHE A 403 -10.82 3.62 -4.29
N GLU A 404 -10.24 4.45 -5.16
CA GLU A 404 -10.61 4.50 -6.58
C GLU A 404 -10.46 3.14 -7.25
N GLN A 405 -9.32 2.47 -7.08
CA GLN A 405 -9.06 1.15 -7.67
C GLN A 405 -10.05 0.10 -7.17
N GLU A 406 -10.34 0.08 -5.87
CA GLU A 406 -11.35 -0.81 -5.29
C GLU A 406 -12.74 -0.56 -5.90
N ILE A 407 -13.14 0.70 -6.03
CA ILE A 407 -14.44 1.08 -6.59
C ILE A 407 -14.51 0.76 -8.08
N LEU A 408 -13.47 1.04 -8.86
CA LEU A 408 -13.43 0.71 -10.29
C LEU A 408 -13.48 -0.81 -10.52
N ALA A 409 -12.84 -1.60 -9.67
CA ALA A 409 -12.94 -3.06 -9.72
C ALA A 409 -14.38 -3.53 -9.44
N LEU A 410 -15.05 -2.92 -8.46
CA LEU A 410 -16.44 -3.21 -8.09
C LEU A 410 -17.45 -2.81 -9.19
N LEU A 411 -17.16 -1.73 -9.92
CA LEU A 411 -18.00 -1.22 -11.01
C LEU A 411 -17.68 -1.84 -12.38
N LYS A 412 -16.77 -2.80 -12.44
CA LYS A 412 -16.41 -3.45 -13.71
C LYS A 412 -17.64 -4.04 -14.42
N GLY A 413 -17.90 -3.57 -15.64
CA GLY A 413 -19.04 -3.99 -16.45
C GLY A 413 -20.38 -3.34 -16.09
N LYS A 414 -20.38 -2.34 -15.23
CA LYS A 414 -21.55 -1.52 -14.85
C LYS A 414 -21.48 -0.14 -15.48
N GLU A 415 -22.63 0.48 -15.69
CA GLU A 415 -22.70 1.86 -16.15
C GLU A 415 -22.58 2.84 -15.00
N TYR A 416 -21.75 3.86 -15.15
CA TYR A 416 -21.59 4.95 -14.17
C TYR A 416 -21.19 6.25 -14.86
N SER A 417 -21.47 7.36 -14.21
CA SER A 417 -21.07 8.70 -14.63
C SER A 417 -19.86 9.17 -13.83
N GLN A 418 -19.10 10.11 -14.38
CA GLN A 418 -17.96 10.73 -13.71
C GLN A 418 -18.17 12.25 -13.65
N PHE A 419 -17.79 12.86 -12.55
CA PHE A 419 -17.93 14.29 -12.31
C PHE A 419 -16.68 14.88 -11.68
N ASN A 420 -16.14 15.95 -12.27
CA ASN A 420 -15.05 16.74 -11.71
C ASN A 420 -15.60 17.85 -10.80
N TYR A 421 -15.27 17.81 -9.53
CA TYR A 421 -15.59 18.86 -8.57
C TYR A 421 -14.37 19.74 -8.31
N ASN A 422 -14.34 20.94 -8.92
CA ASN A 422 -13.22 21.90 -8.83
C ASN A 422 -11.85 21.31 -9.20
N SER A 423 -11.83 20.36 -10.13
CA SER A 423 -10.61 19.69 -10.60
C SER A 423 -10.71 19.38 -12.09
N ASP A 424 -9.55 19.11 -12.70
CA ASP A 424 -9.43 18.66 -14.11
C ASP A 424 -8.83 17.24 -14.13
N HIS A 425 -9.46 16.31 -13.41
CA HIS A 425 -8.95 14.95 -13.32
C HIS A 425 -9.01 14.24 -14.69
N PRO A 426 -7.90 13.64 -15.17
CA PRO A 426 -7.78 13.10 -16.53
C PRO A 426 -8.72 11.92 -16.81
N ALA A 427 -9.14 11.18 -15.76
CA ALA A 427 -10.10 10.08 -15.92
C ALA A 427 -11.50 10.55 -16.33
N VAL A 428 -11.83 11.84 -16.11
CA VAL A 428 -13.15 12.39 -16.44
C VAL A 428 -13.15 12.97 -17.84
N THR A 429 -13.93 12.38 -18.72
CA THR A 429 -14.06 12.86 -20.11
C THR A 429 -14.66 14.28 -20.15
N PRO A 430 -14.10 15.24 -20.92
CA PRO A 430 -14.47 16.67 -20.89
C PRO A 430 -15.92 17.01 -21.23
N HIS A 431 -16.75 16.05 -21.60
CA HIS A 431 -18.06 16.31 -22.22
C HIS A 431 -19.27 16.36 -21.26
N LYS A 432 -19.07 16.24 -19.93
CA LYS A 432 -20.18 16.39 -18.97
C LYS A 432 -19.82 17.33 -17.83
N VAL A 433 -19.71 18.62 -18.11
CA VAL A 433 -19.77 19.66 -17.08
C VAL A 433 -21.24 19.82 -16.68
N GLY A 434 -21.72 18.90 -15.85
CA GLY A 434 -22.99 19.04 -15.15
C GLY A 434 -22.78 19.80 -13.86
N SER A 435 -23.80 20.48 -13.36
CA SER A 435 -23.76 20.98 -11.97
C SER A 435 -24.11 19.86 -11.01
N LEU A 436 -23.63 19.89 -9.75
CA LEU A 436 -24.04 18.93 -8.71
C LEU A 436 -25.57 18.81 -8.58
N SER A 437 -26.31 19.89 -8.89
CA SER A 437 -27.77 19.87 -8.92
C SER A 437 -28.36 18.90 -9.94
N SER A 438 -27.68 18.66 -11.05
CA SER A 438 -28.12 17.68 -12.07
C SER A 438 -27.95 16.23 -11.62
N LEU A 439 -27.07 15.97 -10.64
CA LEU A 439 -26.86 14.65 -10.08
C LEU A 439 -27.96 14.22 -9.09
N ILE A 440 -28.70 15.16 -8.54
CA ILE A 440 -29.69 14.90 -7.49
C ILE A 440 -31.13 15.21 -7.93
N THR A 441 -31.33 15.56 -9.20
CA THR A 441 -32.64 15.78 -9.82
C THR A 441 -32.89 14.70 -10.86
N GLY A 442 -33.81 13.80 -10.62
CA GLY A 442 -34.16 12.73 -11.54
C GLY A 442 -35.19 11.79 -10.91
N ASP A 443 -35.63 10.83 -11.69
CA ASP A 443 -36.63 9.83 -11.28
C ASP A 443 -35.99 8.55 -10.71
N GLN A 444 -34.65 8.46 -10.75
CA GLN A 444 -33.90 7.30 -10.24
C GLN A 444 -33.12 7.65 -8.98
N ASP A 445 -33.02 6.70 -8.07
CA ASP A 445 -32.15 6.81 -6.90
C ASP A 445 -30.69 6.94 -7.32
N GLN A 446 -29.95 7.75 -6.56
CA GLN A 446 -28.58 8.13 -6.86
C GLN A 446 -27.61 7.53 -5.85
N THR A 447 -26.56 6.85 -6.32
CA THR A 447 -25.39 6.52 -5.51
C THR A 447 -24.22 7.39 -5.95
N VAL A 448 -23.75 8.25 -5.06
CA VAL A 448 -22.58 9.10 -5.30
C VAL A 448 -21.39 8.52 -4.55
N ILE A 449 -20.28 8.34 -5.23
CA ILE A 449 -19.03 7.84 -4.66
C ILE A 449 -18.00 8.95 -4.75
N ILE A 450 -17.52 9.44 -3.60
CA ILE A 450 -16.58 10.55 -3.52
C ILE A 450 -15.17 9.99 -3.33
N LEU A 451 -14.29 10.22 -4.29
CA LEU A 451 -12.93 9.68 -4.32
C LEU A 451 -11.88 10.62 -3.71
N ALA A 452 -12.30 11.57 -2.88
CA ALA A 452 -11.39 12.52 -2.25
C ALA A 452 -10.54 11.88 -1.14
N ASP A 453 -9.26 12.23 -1.11
CA ASP A 453 -8.28 11.76 -0.12
C ASP A 453 -8.14 12.70 1.09
N ASN A 454 -8.49 13.98 0.97
CA ASN A 454 -8.29 14.94 2.06
C ASN A 454 -9.62 15.46 2.67
N GLU A 455 -9.53 15.87 3.94
CA GLU A 455 -10.66 16.35 4.75
C GLU A 455 -11.37 17.54 4.12
N ILE A 456 -10.63 18.48 3.53
CA ILE A 456 -11.16 19.72 2.98
C ILE A 456 -12.05 19.44 1.76
N ASP A 457 -11.61 18.59 0.86
CA ASP A 457 -12.36 18.25 -0.34
C ASP A 457 -13.59 17.42 -0.01
N VAL A 458 -13.47 16.47 0.93
CA VAL A 458 -14.61 15.69 1.43
C VAL A 458 -15.67 16.63 2.03
N GLU A 459 -15.29 17.56 2.92
CA GLU A 459 -16.21 18.51 3.53
C GLU A 459 -16.89 19.38 2.49
N ARG A 460 -16.13 19.93 1.54
CA ARG A 460 -16.68 20.80 0.48
C ARG A 460 -17.71 20.09 -0.38
N VAL A 461 -17.41 18.86 -0.82
CA VAL A 461 -18.36 18.10 -1.64
C VAL A 461 -19.61 17.78 -0.86
N LEU A 462 -19.49 17.27 0.36
CA LEU A 462 -20.62 16.92 1.22
C LEU A 462 -21.49 18.13 1.60
N ALA A 463 -20.87 19.24 1.95
CA ALA A 463 -21.58 20.48 2.25
C ALA A 463 -22.33 21.03 1.02
N THR A 464 -21.71 20.94 -0.17
CA THR A 464 -22.33 21.37 -1.41
C THR A 464 -23.50 20.47 -1.79
N LEU A 465 -23.39 19.16 -1.66
CA LEU A 465 -24.48 18.21 -1.88
C LEU A 465 -25.66 18.51 -0.92
N ALA A 466 -25.39 18.63 0.39
CA ALA A 466 -26.40 18.91 1.39
C ALA A 466 -27.11 20.25 1.15
N SER A 467 -26.37 21.32 0.82
CA SER A 467 -26.95 22.64 0.53
C SER A 467 -27.77 22.62 -0.76
N THR A 468 -27.32 21.89 -1.76
CA THR A 468 -28.03 21.75 -3.04
C THR A 468 -29.36 20.99 -2.84
N GLN A 469 -29.36 19.90 -2.08
CA GLN A 469 -30.59 19.19 -1.71
C GLN A 469 -31.59 20.12 -0.99
N THR A 470 -31.10 20.85 0.00
CA THR A 470 -31.94 21.81 0.76
C THR A 470 -32.54 22.89 -0.15
N ASN A 471 -31.73 23.49 -1.04
CA ASN A 471 -32.18 24.53 -1.96
C ASN A 471 -33.19 24.01 -2.99
N LEU A 472 -33.03 22.81 -3.51
CA LEU A 472 -33.98 22.22 -4.45
C LEU A 472 -35.29 21.84 -3.78
N SER A 473 -35.24 21.25 -2.58
CA SER A 473 -36.41 20.90 -1.77
C SER A 473 -37.22 22.15 -1.40
N SER A 474 -36.56 23.23 -0.97
CA SER A 474 -37.23 24.51 -0.63
C SER A 474 -37.93 25.17 -1.83
N ARG A 475 -37.53 24.85 -3.05
CA ARG A 475 -38.14 25.28 -4.31
C ARG A 475 -39.25 24.34 -4.80
N GLY A 476 -39.64 23.33 -4.00
CA GLY A 476 -40.67 22.35 -4.32
C GLY A 476 -40.25 21.33 -5.41
N ARG A 477 -38.96 21.15 -5.64
CA ARG A 477 -38.48 20.13 -6.55
C ARG A 477 -38.50 18.76 -5.87
N THR A 478 -38.99 17.75 -6.58
CA THR A 478 -38.85 16.36 -6.15
C THR A 478 -37.39 15.96 -6.31
N LEU A 479 -36.80 15.41 -5.24
CA LEU A 479 -35.43 14.91 -5.24
C LEU A 479 -35.46 13.38 -5.37
N SER A 480 -34.52 12.84 -6.12
CA SER A 480 -34.19 11.42 -6.02
C SER A 480 -33.56 11.12 -4.66
N GLN A 481 -33.71 9.88 -4.20
CA GLN A 481 -33.01 9.46 -2.99
C GLN A 481 -31.50 9.45 -3.26
N LEU A 482 -30.75 10.23 -2.50
CA LEU A 482 -29.29 10.28 -2.58
C LEU A 482 -28.68 9.44 -1.47
N THR A 483 -27.75 8.57 -1.83
CA THR A 483 -26.86 7.87 -0.90
C THR A 483 -25.41 8.13 -1.30
N VAL A 484 -24.59 8.52 -0.34
CA VAL A 484 -23.15 8.71 -0.59
C VAL A 484 -22.39 7.51 -0.05
N LEU A 485 -21.65 6.83 -0.90
CA LEU A 485 -20.66 5.83 -0.49
C LEU A 485 -19.33 6.54 -0.24
N GLY A 486 -18.87 6.51 1.00
CA GLY A 486 -17.62 7.12 1.42
C GLY A 486 -16.57 6.11 1.86
N ASN A 487 -15.34 6.59 2.06
CA ASN A 487 -14.29 5.79 2.67
C ASN A 487 -14.38 5.87 4.21
N ALA A 488 -14.32 4.74 4.91
CA ALA A 488 -14.41 4.68 6.37
C ALA A 488 -13.32 5.48 7.09
N HIS A 489 -12.19 5.79 6.45
CA HIS A 489 -11.13 6.61 7.05
C HIS A 489 -11.59 8.05 7.33
N TRP A 490 -12.63 8.57 6.68
CA TRP A 490 -13.19 9.89 6.97
C TRP A 490 -13.65 10.04 8.42
N ASN A 491 -13.94 8.93 9.10
CA ASN A 491 -14.24 8.94 10.52
C ASN A 491 -13.08 9.42 11.42
N ARG A 492 -11.86 9.49 10.87
CA ARG A 492 -10.65 9.99 11.56
C ARG A 492 -10.45 11.49 11.41
N TYR A 493 -11.19 12.14 10.50
CA TYR A 493 -11.12 13.58 10.30
C TYR A 493 -11.72 14.34 11.49
N ASN A 494 -10.98 15.29 12.04
CA ASN A 494 -11.34 15.95 13.29
C ASN A 494 -12.18 17.21 13.08
N ASN A 495 -12.01 17.89 11.93
CA ASN A 495 -12.66 19.17 11.65
C ASN A 495 -13.93 18.99 10.80
N LEU A 496 -14.24 17.79 10.37
CA LEU A 496 -15.39 17.50 9.53
C LEU A 496 -16.70 17.55 10.34
N ASP A 497 -17.64 18.42 9.95
CA ASP A 497 -18.98 18.46 10.57
C ASP A 497 -19.74 17.16 10.30
N ARG A 498 -19.96 16.37 11.34
CA ARG A 498 -20.69 15.10 11.24
C ARG A 498 -22.16 15.27 10.79
N ALA A 499 -22.73 16.44 10.92
CA ALA A 499 -24.09 16.69 10.43
C ALA A 499 -24.22 16.50 8.91
N VAL A 500 -23.14 16.75 8.15
CA VAL A 500 -23.16 16.53 6.70
C VAL A 500 -23.20 15.05 6.32
N PHE A 501 -22.78 14.14 7.21
CA PHE A 501 -22.89 12.71 6.98
C PHE A 501 -24.35 12.26 6.95
N PHE A 502 -25.10 12.69 7.94
CA PHE A 502 -26.54 12.38 8.03
C PHE A 502 -27.33 13.00 6.88
N LYS A 503 -27.07 14.27 6.55
CA LYS A 503 -27.75 14.97 5.46
C LYS A 503 -27.54 14.34 4.09
N ASN A 504 -26.43 13.65 3.88
CA ASN A 504 -26.09 13.00 2.62
C ASN A 504 -26.33 11.48 2.66
N ASN A 505 -26.94 10.95 3.72
CA ASN A 505 -27.19 9.52 3.88
C ASN A 505 -25.92 8.69 3.58
N ILE A 506 -24.81 9.00 4.30
CA ILE A 506 -23.52 8.37 4.02
C ILE A 506 -23.50 6.93 4.50
N VAL A 507 -22.96 6.06 3.66
CA VAL A 507 -22.70 4.66 3.95
C VAL A 507 -21.21 4.36 3.85
N PHE A 508 -20.69 3.63 4.84
CA PHE A 508 -19.33 3.13 4.84
C PHE A 508 -19.31 1.60 4.95
N SER A 509 -18.36 0.96 4.26
CA SER A 509 -17.89 -0.36 4.64
C SER A 509 -16.81 -0.20 5.69
N SER A 510 -17.04 -0.70 6.90
CA SER A 510 -16.12 -0.52 8.03
C SER A 510 -15.75 -1.87 8.65
N MET A 511 -14.47 -2.06 8.94
CA MET A 511 -14.02 -3.26 9.67
C MET A 511 -14.68 -3.40 11.03
N TYR A 512 -14.93 -2.27 11.70
CA TYR A 512 -15.37 -2.24 13.10
C TYR A 512 -16.24 -1.02 13.37
N HIS A 513 -17.29 -1.23 14.16
CA HIS A 513 -18.12 -0.14 14.63
C HIS A 513 -18.75 -0.46 15.99
N ALA A 514 -18.25 0.16 17.05
CA ALA A 514 -18.82 0.00 18.38
C ALA A 514 -20.15 0.78 18.51
N LYS A 515 -21.25 0.08 18.72
CA LYS A 515 -22.58 0.67 18.89
C LYS A 515 -22.73 1.23 20.30
N ARG A 516 -22.28 2.46 20.56
CA ARG A 516 -22.31 3.09 21.89
C ARG A 516 -23.70 3.28 22.49
N ASN A 517 -24.74 3.14 21.71
CA ASN A 517 -26.13 3.11 22.18
C ASN A 517 -26.57 1.77 22.80
N VAL A 518 -25.78 0.71 22.63
CA VAL A 518 -26.06 -0.61 23.21
C VAL A 518 -25.50 -0.69 24.61
N LYS A 519 -26.24 -1.37 25.53
CA LYS A 519 -25.88 -1.43 26.94
C LYS A 519 -24.50 -2.03 27.20
N VAL A 520 -24.15 -3.15 26.53
CA VAL A 520 -22.88 -3.83 26.73
C VAL A 520 -21.68 -2.94 26.40
N VAL A 521 -21.80 -2.12 25.36
CA VAL A 521 -20.74 -1.17 24.95
C VAL A 521 -20.63 -0.04 25.97
N ARG A 522 -21.76 0.52 26.44
CA ARG A 522 -21.75 1.55 27.49
C ARG A 522 -21.16 1.06 28.80
N ASP A 523 -21.51 -0.17 29.18
CA ASP A 523 -20.97 -0.79 30.40
C ASP A 523 -19.45 -0.99 30.30
N PHE A 524 -18.95 -1.36 29.11
CA PHE A 524 -17.51 -1.43 28.84
C PHE A 524 -16.86 -0.04 28.90
N ASP A 525 -17.45 0.97 28.25
CA ASP A 525 -16.93 2.34 28.26
C ASP A 525 -16.78 2.86 29.70
N GLN A 526 -17.79 2.66 30.53
CA GLN A 526 -17.77 3.07 31.94
C GLN A 526 -16.67 2.34 32.73
N LYS A 527 -16.54 1.03 32.55
CA LYS A 527 -15.48 0.24 33.21
C LYS A 527 -14.09 0.68 32.77
N TYR A 528 -13.91 0.92 31.46
CA TYR A 528 -12.64 1.36 30.91
C TYR A 528 -12.23 2.73 31.44
N ILE A 529 -13.15 3.71 31.42
CA ILE A 529 -12.91 5.05 31.97
C ILE A 529 -12.59 4.98 33.48
N HIS A 530 -13.31 4.15 34.22
CA HIS A 530 -13.05 3.98 35.65
C HIS A 530 -11.65 3.39 35.93
N ALA A 531 -11.25 2.38 35.16
CA ALA A 531 -10.00 1.66 35.37
C ALA A 531 -8.77 2.46 34.88
N PHE A 532 -8.87 3.16 33.75
CA PHE A 532 -7.71 3.74 33.05
C PHE A 532 -7.76 5.26 32.90
N GLN A 533 -8.82 5.93 33.39
CA GLN A 533 -9.00 7.39 33.37
C GLN A 533 -8.86 8.00 31.96
N SER A 534 -9.19 7.22 30.92
CA SER A 534 -9.16 7.62 29.51
C SER A 534 -10.38 7.08 28.76
N LEU A 535 -10.70 7.68 27.60
CA LEU A 535 -11.77 7.18 26.75
C LEU A 535 -11.29 5.94 25.98
N PRO A 536 -12.13 4.90 25.85
CA PRO A 536 -11.79 3.74 25.05
C PRO A 536 -11.71 4.10 23.57
N THR A 537 -10.74 3.52 22.89
CA THR A 537 -10.53 3.66 21.45
C THR A 537 -10.86 2.37 20.72
N LEU A 538 -10.71 2.39 19.41
CA LEU A 538 -10.76 1.21 18.54
C LEU A 538 -9.92 0.05 19.08
N TYR A 539 -8.73 0.34 19.57
CA TYR A 539 -7.79 -0.68 20.07
C TYR A 539 -8.23 -1.28 21.40
N SER A 540 -8.81 -0.47 22.28
CA SER A 540 -9.39 -0.95 23.55
C SER A 540 -10.54 -1.92 23.31
N TYR A 541 -11.48 -1.60 22.43
CA TYR A 541 -12.56 -2.51 22.06
C TYR A 541 -12.03 -3.79 21.43
N ARG A 542 -10.98 -3.68 20.57
CA ARG A 542 -10.38 -4.84 19.92
C ARG A 542 -9.72 -5.77 20.91
N GLY A 543 -9.03 -5.23 21.90
CA GLY A 543 -8.44 -6.03 22.99
C GLY A 543 -9.51 -6.82 23.74
N TYR A 544 -10.61 -6.15 24.13
CA TYR A 544 -11.74 -6.80 24.79
C TYR A 544 -12.35 -7.90 23.91
N ASP A 545 -12.65 -7.60 22.64
CA ASP A 545 -13.26 -8.55 21.72
C ASP A 545 -12.39 -9.79 21.54
N THR A 546 -11.07 -9.60 21.42
CA THR A 546 -10.12 -10.70 21.28
C THR A 546 -10.16 -11.63 22.49
N ALA A 547 -10.10 -11.08 23.72
CA ALA A 547 -10.16 -11.85 24.94
C ALA A 547 -11.53 -12.55 25.09
N ALA A 548 -12.61 -11.82 24.90
CA ALA A 548 -13.96 -12.35 25.06
C ALA A 548 -14.26 -13.52 24.11
N ILE A 549 -13.80 -13.44 22.85
CA ILE A 549 -14.01 -14.52 21.88
C ILE A 549 -13.12 -15.71 22.20
N PHE A 550 -11.79 -15.52 22.16
CA PHE A 550 -10.87 -16.66 22.16
C PHE A 550 -10.70 -17.32 23.52
N CYS A 551 -10.72 -16.53 24.61
CA CYS A 551 -10.63 -17.15 25.94
C CYS A 551 -11.91 -17.94 26.29
N THR A 552 -13.08 -17.54 25.79
CA THR A 552 -14.31 -18.33 25.94
C THR A 552 -14.26 -19.58 25.05
N ALA A 553 -13.86 -19.42 23.77
CA ALA A 553 -13.78 -20.52 22.82
C ALA A 553 -12.82 -21.65 23.27
N MET A 554 -11.73 -21.31 23.99
CA MET A 554 -10.80 -22.31 24.51
C MET A 554 -11.46 -23.33 25.46
N TYR A 555 -12.55 -22.94 26.13
CA TYR A 555 -13.29 -23.84 27.02
C TYR A 555 -14.48 -24.56 26.37
N ASP A 556 -15.05 -23.97 25.31
CA ASP A 556 -16.30 -24.47 24.72
C ASP A 556 -16.18 -24.87 23.25
N ASP A 557 -15.71 -23.99 22.36
CA ASP A 557 -15.92 -24.11 20.90
C ASP A 557 -14.67 -24.42 20.07
N ILE A 558 -13.48 -24.05 20.55
CA ILE A 558 -12.25 -24.06 19.74
C ILE A 558 -11.89 -25.43 19.19
N ALA A 559 -12.24 -26.50 19.94
CA ALA A 559 -11.94 -27.86 19.55
C ALA A 559 -12.96 -28.45 18.56
N THR A 560 -14.17 -27.91 18.52
CA THR A 560 -15.27 -28.47 17.75
C THR A 560 -15.50 -27.72 16.46
N ASN A 561 -15.79 -26.45 16.51
CA ASN A 561 -15.96 -25.62 15.30
C ASN A 561 -16.17 -24.13 15.61
N MET A 562 -15.16 -23.31 15.45
CA MET A 562 -15.35 -21.84 15.45
C MET A 562 -15.94 -21.30 14.13
N GLU A 563 -15.92 -22.10 13.04
CA GLU A 563 -16.22 -21.59 11.70
C GLU A 563 -17.68 -21.19 11.51
N ASP A 564 -18.61 -21.82 12.18
CA ASP A 564 -20.03 -21.55 12.02
C ASP A 564 -20.65 -20.76 13.18
N THR A 565 -19.80 -20.28 14.10
CA THR A 565 -20.24 -19.53 15.28
C THR A 565 -20.07 -18.03 15.07
N GLU A 566 -21.15 -17.27 15.28
CA GLU A 566 -21.12 -15.81 15.28
C GLU A 566 -20.82 -15.27 16.67
N TYR A 567 -19.77 -14.46 16.78
CA TYR A 567 -19.38 -13.79 18.03
C TYR A 567 -19.70 -12.31 17.96
N THR A 568 -20.45 -11.78 18.92
CA THR A 568 -20.88 -10.37 18.95
C THR A 568 -20.50 -9.68 20.26
N PRO A 569 -19.18 -9.49 20.54
CA PRO A 569 -18.78 -8.90 21.82
C PRO A 569 -19.10 -7.40 21.91
N LEU A 570 -18.31 -6.49 21.28
CA LEU A 570 -18.52 -5.04 21.37
C LEU A 570 -18.60 -4.34 20.01
N GLN A 571 -17.62 -4.57 19.14
CA GLN A 571 -17.44 -3.74 17.94
C GLN A 571 -18.20 -4.25 16.72
N THR A 572 -18.28 -5.54 16.54
CA THR A 572 -18.80 -6.15 15.32
C THR A 572 -19.25 -7.58 15.58
N VAL A 573 -19.87 -8.16 14.58
CA VAL A 573 -20.04 -9.62 14.48
C VAL A 573 -18.75 -10.20 13.92
N TYR A 574 -18.24 -11.26 14.51
CA TYR A 574 -17.12 -12.03 13.98
C TYR A 574 -17.58 -13.39 13.53
N LEU A 575 -17.25 -13.75 12.32
CA LEU A 575 -17.52 -15.05 11.72
C LEU A 575 -16.24 -15.54 11.04
N PHE A 576 -15.58 -16.50 11.66
CA PHE A 576 -14.33 -17.04 11.15
C PHE A 576 -14.60 -18.15 10.15
N LYS A 577 -14.02 -18.06 8.94
CA LYS A 577 -14.13 -19.13 7.92
C LYS A 577 -12.80 -19.33 7.23
N GLN A 578 -12.55 -20.56 6.83
CA GLN A 578 -11.55 -20.90 5.83
C GLN A 578 -12.17 -20.69 4.44
N THR A 579 -11.47 -19.97 3.55
CA THR A 579 -11.92 -19.79 2.18
C THR A 579 -11.12 -20.69 1.24
N LYS A 580 -11.58 -20.86 0.00
CA LYS A 580 -10.95 -21.75 -0.97
C LYS A 580 -9.47 -21.38 -1.18
N GLY A 581 -8.56 -22.28 -0.88
CA GLY A 581 -7.11 -22.06 -0.95
C GLY A 581 -6.48 -21.44 0.30
N GLN A 582 -7.30 -21.04 1.29
CA GLN A 582 -6.85 -20.50 2.57
C GLN A 582 -7.14 -21.48 3.71
N LYS A 583 -6.09 -21.82 4.48
CA LYS A 583 -6.19 -22.65 5.69
C LYS A 583 -6.46 -21.82 6.94
N SER A 584 -6.09 -20.54 6.92
CA SER A 584 -6.31 -19.62 8.03
C SER A 584 -7.79 -19.30 8.20
N HIS A 585 -8.21 -19.17 9.45
CA HIS A 585 -9.57 -18.79 9.82
C HIS A 585 -9.68 -17.26 9.80
N ILE A 586 -10.31 -16.69 8.78
CA ILE A 586 -10.42 -15.25 8.57
C ILE A 586 -11.84 -14.79 8.87
N ASN A 587 -11.98 -13.71 9.66
CA ASN A 587 -13.27 -13.05 9.83
C ASN A 587 -13.85 -12.63 8.46
N GLN A 588 -15.11 -12.98 8.19
CA GLN A 588 -15.76 -12.66 6.92
C GLN A 588 -16.63 -11.40 7.01
N ASN A 589 -16.82 -10.86 8.21
CA ASN A 589 -17.81 -9.81 8.42
C ASN A 589 -17.24 -8.42 8.32
N TRP A 590 -17.77 -7.63 7.40
CA TRP A 590 -17.66 -6.18 7.35
C TRP A 590 -18.95 -5.55 7.86
N ASN A 591 -18.86 -4.37 8.48
CA ASN A 591 -20.05 -3.63 8.90
C ASN A 591 -20.44 -2.63 7.80
N ARG A 592 -21.71 -2.64 7.43
CA ARG A 592 -22.33 -1.52 6.76
C ARG A 592 -22.73 -0.50 7.81
N VAL A 593 -22.16 0.69 7.77
CA VAL A 593 -22.46 1.79 8.71
C VAL A 593 -23.14 2.90 7.92
N ASN A 594 -24.41 3.14 8.21
CA ASN A 594 -25.23 4.14 7.53
C ASN A 594 -25.60 5.29 8.48
N TYR A 595 -25.23 6.51 8.11
CA TYR A 595 -25.64 7.77 8.72
C TYR A 595 -26.91 8.26 8.03
N ASN A 596 -28.07 7.85 8.49
CA ASN A 596 -29.33 8.11 7.81
C ASN A 596 -29.90 9.53 8.07
N ASN A 597 -30.87 9.94 7.25
CA ASN A 597 -31.51 11.25 7.32
C ASN A 597 -32.30 11.51 8.63
N GLU A 598 -32.53 10.51 9.46
CA GLU A 598 -33.17 10.61 10.77
C GLU A 598 -32.17 10.94 11.89
N PHE A 599 -30.95 11.29 11.53
CA PHE A 599 -29.83 11.54 12.45
C PHE A 599 -29.50 10.32 13.35
N THR A 600 -29.70 9.13 12.83
CA THR A 600 -29.32 7.88 13.50
C THR A 600 -28.24 7.14 12.71
N ILE A 601 -27.40 6.37 13.42
CA ILE A 601 -26.40 5.48 12.81
C ILE A 601 -26.97 4.07 12.87
N VAL A 602 -27.23 3.51 11.69
CA VAL A 602 -27.67 2.11 11.53
C VAL A 602 -26.47 1.27 11.09
N THR A 603 -26.30 0.11 11.68
CA THR A 603 -25.22 -0.83 11.33
C THR A 603 -25.75 -2.23 11.13
N GLU A 604 -25.30 -2.87 10.06
CA GLU A 604 -25.64 -4.22 9.64
C GLU A 604 -24.40 -5.09 9.53
#